data_2b43bb1c48305f19f67c39a9c2e28210
#
_entry.id   2b43bb1c48305f19f67c39a9c2e28210
#
_cell.length_a   1.000
_cell.length_b   1.000
_cell.length_c   1.000
_cell.angle_alpha   90.00
_cell.angle_beta   90.00
_cell.angle_gamma   90.00
#
_symmetry.space_group_name_H-M   'P 1'
#
loop_
_entity.id
_entity.type
_entity.pdbx_description
1 polymer ?
#
loop_
_entity_poly.entity_id
_entity_poly.type
_entity_poly.pdbx_seq_one_letter_code
_entity_poly.pdbx_strand_id
1 'polypeptide(L)'
;MALGLFRRLLGNRKDIEADAAGVHAVRGQPPSVHAIDVCRNRGVDISTFRSQPLTATLVDRATHIFAMTGSHLETIHLLFPQSVEKTFLLREFEEPGATLWRDLPDPIGMGREVYQECADSIEKALPSVLAFVEETELALPHHAGGSLAPRATMGNMPHHLESEAGDSHHAGSLGNALRKVDPEIFDAIVAEERRQRENIELIASENFTSRAVMEAQGSCLTNKYAEGYPGKRWYGGCENVDVVEQLAIDRAKKIFGADHVNVQPHSGAQANMAVYFAAIKPGDRILTMNLAHGGHLTHGHPANFSGKLYAVTHYGVDQQTEQIDYDGLAKQAEEVRPAMITAGASAYPRFLDFPRLRQIADAVGALLFIDMAHIAGLVAGGEHPSPVPHAHFVTTTTHKSMRGPRGG
;
A
#
# COMPACT_ATOMS: atom_id res chain seq x y z
N MET A 1 -9.49 -29.04 -4.76
CA MET A 1 -8.91 -29.02 -6.13
C MET A 1 -7.39 -29.24 -6.08
N ALA A 2 -6.60 -28.42 -5.40
CA ALA A 2 -5.14 -28.49 -5.40
C ALA A 2 -4.58 -29.90 -5.05
N LEU A 3 -5.05 -30.53 -3.98
CA LEU A 3 -4.63 -31.88 -3.61
C LEU A 3 -4.86 -32.92 -4.72
N GLY A 4 -6.03 -32.88 -5.37
CA GLY A 4 -6.34 -33.82 -6.45
C GLY A 4 -5.46 -33.61 -7.68
N LEU A 5 -5.23 -32.36 -8.07
CA LEU A 5 -4.36 -32.00 -9.19
C LEU A 5 -2.88 -32.34 -8.89
N PHE A 6 -2.44 -32.09 -7.66
CA PHE A 6 -1.07 -32.44 -7.26
C PHE A 6 -0.85 -33.96 -7.24
N ARG A 7 -1.78 -34.74 -6.68
CA ARG A 7 -1.72 -36.21 -6.72
C ARG A 7 -1.69 -36.77 -8.14
N ARG A 8 -2.41 -36.14 -9.07
CA ARG A 8 -2.31 -36.50 -10.49
C ARG A 8 -0.91 -36.22 -11.05
N LEU A 9 -0.30 -35.09 -10.69
CA LEU A 9 1.06 -34.74 -11.12
C LEU A 9 2.09 -35.75 -10.57
N LEU A 10 1.95 -36.17 -9.30
CA LEU A 10 2.79 -37.17 -8.69
C LEU A 10 2.69 -38.56 -9.35
N GLY A 11 1.54 -38.90 -9.94
CA GLY A 11 1.35 -40.20 -10.57
C GLY A 11 1.51 -41.38 -9.60
N ASN A 12 2.47 -42.26 -9.86
CA ASN A 12 2.72 -43.47 -9.06
C ASN A 12 3.88 -43.25 -8.02
N ARG A 13 4.34 -42.05 -7.79
CA ARG A 13 5.39 -41.73 -6.79
C ARG A 13 4.88 -42.07 -5.38
N LYS A 14 5.74 -42.71 -4.59
CA LYS A 14 5.44 -43.09 -3.20
C LYS A 14 6.34 -42.39 -2.17
N ASP A 15 7.31 -41.66 -2.65
CA ASP A 15 8.27 -40.88 -1.86
C ASP A 15 7.69 -39.56 -1.37
N ILE A 16 6.65 -39.04 -2.03
CA ILE A 16 5.94 -37.81 -1.61
C ILE A 16 4.50 -38.15 -1.21
N GLU A 17 4.16 -37.86 0.06
CA GLU A 17 2.79 -37.95 0.57
C GLU A 17 2.17 -36.54 0.57
N ALA A 18 0.97 -36.38 0.00
CA ALA A 18 0.26 -35.11 -0.05
C ALA A 18 -1.09 -35.21 0.66
N ASP A 19 -1.39 -34.20 1.47
CA ASP A 19 -2.67 -34.06 2.17
C ASP A 19 -3.19 -32.61 2.06
N ALA A 20 -4.44 -32.36 2.46
CA ALA A 20 -5.03 -31.02 2.47
C ALA A 20 -5.87 -30.81 3.72
N ALA A 21 -5.78 -29.60 4.29
CA ALA A 21 -6.56 -29.16 5.43
C ALA A 21 -6.93 -27.68 5.27
N GLY A 22 -7.94 -27.21 5.97
CA GLY A 22 -8.31 -25.79 5.99
C GLY A 22 -8.21 -25.20 7.39
N VAL A 23 -7.72 -23.98 7.49
CA VAL A 23 -7.55 -23.26 8.77
C VAL A 23 -8.88 -23.04 9.50
N HIS A 24 -9.98 -22.90 8.74
CA HIS A 24 -11.34 -22.76 9.28
C HIS A 24 -12.29 -23.87 8.80
N ALA A 25 -11.76 -25.01 8.36
CA ALA A 25 -12.59 -26.05 7.80
C ALA A 25 -13.43 -26.78 8.85
N VAL A 26 -14.71 -26.97 8.55
CA VAL A 26 -15.59 -27.91 9.27
C VAL A 26 -15.29 -29.30 8.73
N ARG A 27 -15.08 -30.27 9.63
CA ARG A 27 -14.74 -31.66 9.25
C ARG A 27 -15.87 -32.34 8.48
N GLY A 28 -15.52 -33.07 7.44
CA GLY A 28 -16.41 -34.01 6.76
C GLY A 28 -17.28 -33.42 5.65
N GLN A 29 -17.10 -32.13 5.29
CA GLN A 29 -17.84 -31.52 4.18
C GLN A 29 -17.33 -32.02 2.82
N PRO A 30 -18.20 -32.32 1.86
CA PRO A 30 -17.81 -32.66 0.50
C PRO A 30 -17.30 -31.43 -0.27
N PRO A 31 -16.52 -31.62 -1.34
CA PRO A 31 -16.20 -30.53 -2.26
C PRO A 31 -17.48 -29.98 -2.93
N SER A 32 -17.43 -28.70 -3.34
CA SER A 32 -18.53 -28.10 -4.11
C SER A 32 -18.71 -28.79 -5.46
N VAL A 33 -19.95 -28.75 -6.00
CA VAL A 33 -20.29 -29.37 -7.28
C VAL A 33 -19.38 -28.86 -8.40
N HIS A 34 -19.14 -27.55 -8.45
CA HIS A 34 -18.25 -26.94 -9.44
C HIS A 34 -16.81 -27.43 -9.31
N ALA A 35 -16.29 -27.59 -8.09
CA ALA A 35 -14.96 -28.14 -7.88
C ALA A 35 -14.82 -29.57 -8.39
N ILE A 36 -15.85 -30.42 -8.15
CA ILE A 36 -15.86 -31.80 -8.62
C ILE A 36 -15.89 -31.83 -10.17
N ASP A 37 -16.76 -31.05 -10.79
CA ASP A 37 -16.89 -31.00 -12.24
C ASP A 37 -15.63 -30.49 -12.94
N VAL A 38 -15.03 -29.42 -12.41
CA VAL A 38 -13.81 -28.85 -12.97
C VAL A 38 -12.63 -29.81 -12.85
N CYS A 39 -12.48 -30.49 -11.72
CA CYS A 39 -11.45 -31.51 -11.55
C CYS A 39 -11.71 -32.76 -12.43
N ARG A 40 -12.96 -33.21 -12.57
CA ARG A 40 -13.32 -34.35 -13.43
C ARG A 40 -12.96 -34.09 -14.88
N ASN A 41 -13.21 -32.89 -15.39
CA ASN A 41 -12.81 -32.49 -16.74
C ASN A 41 -11.30 -32.53 -16.98
N ARG A 42 -10.51 -32.53 -15.89
CA ARG A 42 -9.05 -32.66 -15.87
C ARG A 42 -8.58 -34.07 -15.52
N GLY A 43 -9.49 -35.06 -15.54
CA GLY A 43 -9.19 -36.46 -15.25
C GLY A 43 -8.98 -36.78 -13.77
N VAL A 44 -9.47 -35.93 -12.87
CA VAL A 44 -9.30 -36.10 -11.41
C VAL A 44 -10.67 -36.18 -10.73
N ASP A 45 -10.97 -37.28 -10.06
CA ASP A 45 -12.18 -37.41 -9.24
C ASP A 45 -11.88 -37.08 -7.79
N ILE A 46 -12.47 -35.97 -7.32
CA ILE A 46 -12.38 -35.52 -5.93
C ILE A 46 -13.68 -35.69 -5.14
N SER A 47 -14.66 -36.41 -5.68
CA SER A 47 -16.00 -36.56 -5.07
C SER A 47 -15.97 -37.24 -3.70
N THR A 48 -14.97 -38.06 -3.46
CA THR A 48 -14.77 -38.77 -2.17
C THR A 48 -13.99 -37.98 -1.16
N PHE A 49 -13.40 -36.83 -1.52
CA PHE A 49 -12.64 -36.00 -0.60
C PHE A 49 -13.56 -35.40 0.46
N ARG A 50 -13.01 -35.23 1.65
CA ARG A 50 -13.73 -34.60 2.78
C ARG A 50 -12.82 -33.57 3.43
N SER A 51 -13.41 -32.43 3.78
CA SER A 51 -12.69 -31.38 4.49
C SER A 51 -12.23 -31.84 5.86
N GLN A 52 -11.05 -31.37 6.25
CA GLN A 52 -10.52 -31.55 7.61
C GLN A 52 -9.90 -30.23 8.10
N PRO A 53 -10.02 -29.93 9.41
CA PRO A 53 -9.33 -28.77 9.98
C PRO A 53 -7.81 -29.01 10.02
N LEU A 54 -7.06 -27.93 9.88
CA LEU A 54 -5.62 -27.96 10.12
C LEU A 54 -5.36 -28.18 11.62
N THR A 55 -4.52 -29.16 11.96
CA THR A 55 -4.18 -29.53 13.33
C THR A 55 -2.67 -29.50 13.54
N ALA A 56 -2.23 -29.35 14.81
CA ALA A 56 -0.82 -29.41 15.15
C ALA A 56 -0.15 -30.71 14.62
N THR A 57 -0.83 -31.83 14.74
CA THR A 57 -0.34 -33.13 14.25
C THR A 57 -0.08 -33.13 12.75
N LEU A 58 -0.95 -32.50 11.94
CA LEU A 58 -0.75 -32.39 10.50
C LEU A 58 0.41 -31.44 10.17
N VAL A 59 0.48 -30.33 10.88
CA VAL A 59 1.55 -29.36 10.75
C VAL A 59 2.91 -29.98 11.11
N ASP A 60 2.99 -30.70 12.23
CA ASP A 60 4.26 -31.30 12.70
C ASP A 60 4.77 -32.40 11.74
N ARG A 61 3.86 -33.17 11.15
CA ARG A 61 4.19 -34.22 10.17
C ARG A 61 4.63 -33.66 8.80
N ALA A 62 4.12 -32.49 8.42
CA ALA A 62 4.42 -31.91 7.13
C ALA A 62 5.88 -31.42 7.06
N THR A 63 6.59 -31.76 6.00
CA THR A 63 7.88 -31.16 5.64
C THR A 63 7.70 -29.82 4.97
N HIS A 64 6.66 -29.69 4.15
CA HIS A 64 6.29 -28.45 3.45
C HIS A 64 4.79 -28.21 3.56
N ILE A 65 4.38 -26.96 3.71
CA ILE A 65 2.98 -26.52 3.79
C ILE A 65 2.79 -25.43 2.75
N PHE A 66 1.82 -25.61 1.84
CA PHE A 66 1.50 -24.64 0.80
C PHE A 66 0.13 -24.01 1.04
N ALA A 67 0.13 -22.73 1.39
CA ALA A 67 -1.08 -21.95 1.62
C ALA A 67 -1.61 -21.37 0.31
N MET A 68 -2.94 -21.25 0.19
CA MET A 68 -3.59 -20.73 -1.02
C MET A 68 -3.50 -19.20 -1.11
N THR A 69 -3.46 -18.52 0.04
CA THR A 69 -3.42 -17.04 0.13
C THR A 69 -2.47 -16.61 1.24
N GLY A 70 -2.01 -15.36 1.19
CA GLY A 70 -1.24 -14.74 2.27
C GLY A 70 -1.96 -14.79 3.61
N SER A 71 -3.28 -14.60 3.63
CA SER A 71 -4.11 -14.72 4.84
C SER A 71 -4.09 -16.13 5.44
N HIS A 72 -4.14 -17.18 4.61
CA HIS A 72 -4.00 -18.55 5.10
C HIS A 72 -2.60 -18.81 5.67
N LEU A 73 -1.56 -18.35 4.99
CA LEU A 73 -0.17 -18.48 5.43
C LEU A 73 0.03 -17.84 6.80
N GLU A 74 -0.45 -16.62 6.99
CA GLU A 74 -0.37 -15.91 8.25
C GLU A 74 -1.17 -16.58 9.38
N THR A 75 -2.36 -17.07 9.07
CA THR A 75 -3.16 -17.82 10.05
C THR A 75 -2.43 -19.08 10.50
N ILE A 76 -1.75 -19.77 9.57
CA ILE A 76 -0.92 -20.95 9.90
C ILE A 76 0.24 -20.54 10.80
N HIS A 77 0.96 -19.47 10.49
CA HIS A 77 2.08 -18.97 11.30
C HIS A 77 1.63 -18.55 12.71
N LEU A 78 0.44 -17.95 12.83
CA LEU A 78 -0.14 -17.53 14.10
C LEU A 78 -0.51 -18.73 14.96
N LEU A 79 -1.20 -19.71 14.38
CA LEU A 79 -1.68 -20.90 15.11
C LEU A 79 -0.55 -21.91 15.39
N PHE A 80 0.46 -21.96 14.52
CA PHE A 80 1.55 -22.91 14.54
C PHE A 80 2.90 -22.21 14.26
N PRO A 81 3.44 -21.42 15.19
CA PRO A 81 4.67 -20.65 14.97
C PRO A 81 5.87 -21.49 14.54
N GLN A 82 5.91 -22.76 14.95
CA GLN A 82 6.97 -23.70 14.57
C GLN A 82 6.96 -24.08 13.08
N SER A 83 5.90 -23.74 12.34
CA SER A 83 5.77 -24.07 10.92
C SER A 83 6.30 -23.00 9.96
N VAL A 84 6.74 -21.86 10.47
CA VAL A 84 7.12 -20.69 9.66
C VAL A 84 8.15 -21.02 8.58
N GLU A 85 9.16 -21.83 8.89
CA GLU A 85 10.24 -22.17 7.94
C GLU A 85 9.82 -23.17 6.86
N LYS A 86 8.66 -23.79 7.00
CA LYS A 86 8.15 -24.81 6.07
C LYS A 86 6.78 -24.46 5.47
N THR A 87 6.32 -23.22 5.62
CA THR A 87 5.04 -22.76 5.09
C THR A 87 5.27 -21.69 4.02
N PHE A 88 4.75 -21.95 2.83
CA PHE A 88 4.95 -21.17 1.60
C PHE A 88 3.60 -20.87 0.95
N LEU A 89 3.54 -19.90 0.04
CA LEU A 89 2.38 -19.77 -0.85
C LEU A 89 2.47 -20.78 -1.99
N LEU A 90 1.34 -21.34 -2.41
CA LEU A 90 1.31 -22.31 -3.50
C LEU A 90 1.93 -21.78 -4.80
N ARG A 91 1.78 -20.49 -5.07
CA ARG A 91 2.29 -19.80 -6.26
C ARG A 91 3.61 -19.07 -6.01
N GLU A 92 4.29 -19.36 -4.91
CA GLU A 92 5.52 -18.66 -4.53
C GLU A 92 6.68 -18.93 -5.49
N PHE A 93 6.71 -20.12 -6.08
CA PHE A 93 7.79 -20.64 -6.92
C PHE A 93 7.51 -20.53 -8.42
N GLU A 94 6.43 -19.87 -8.85
CA GLU A 94 6.20 -19.55 -10.26
C GLU A 94 7.27 -18.57 -10.77
N GLU A 95 7.68 -18.70 -12.05
CA GLU A 95 8.66 -17.81 -12.66
C GLU A 95 8.29 -16.33 -12.57
N PRO A 96 9.27 -15.43 -12.38
CA PRO A 96 9.04 -14.00 -12.32
C PRO A 96 8.40 -13.48 -13.62
N GLY A 97 7.23 -12.85 -13.50
CA GLY A 97 6.48 -12.26 -14.62
C GLY A 97 5.12 -12.87 -14.90
N ALA A 98 4.78 -14.02 -14.30
CA ALA A 98 3.49 -14.67 -14.57
C ALA A 98 2.29 -13.96 -13.92
N THR A 99 2.40 -13.39 -12.71
CA THR A 99 1.38 -12.52 -12.10
C THR A 99 1.93 -11.81 -10.86
N LEU A 100 1.50 -10.56 -10.64
CA LEU A 100 1.79 -9.77 -9.43
C LEU A 100 1.06 -10.27 -8.17
N TRP A 101 0.07 -11.14 -8.33
CA TRP A 101 -0.75 -11.68 -7.25
C TRP A 101 -0.48 -13.17 -7.09
N ARG A 102 0.11 -13.55 -5.97
CA ARG A 102 0.41 -14.96 -5.64
C ARG A 102 -0.73 -15.66 -4.93
N ASP A 103 -1.73 -14.92 -4.47
CA ASP A 103 -2.94 -15.48 -3.89
C ASP A 103 -3.80 -16.16 -4.95
N LEU A 104 -4.32 -17.32 -4.59
CA LEU A 104 -5.38 -17.97 -5.37
C LEU A 104 -6.73 -17.44 -4.88
N PRO A 105 -7.56 -16.85 -5.76
CA PRO A 105 -8.90 -16.42 -5.36
C PRO A 105 -9.74 -17.61 -4.91
N ASP A 106 -10.46 -17.45 -3.79
CA ASP A 106 -11.39 -18.48 -3.33
C ASP A 106 -12.63 -18.50 -4.23
N PRO A 107 -12.89 -19.58 -4.97
CA PRO A 107 -14.03 -19.67 -5.87
C PRO A 107 -15.36 -20.00 -5.17
N ILE A 108 -15.37 -20.18 -3.84
CA ILE A 108 -16.57 -20.62 -3.10
C ILE A 108 -17.71 -19.62 -3.27
N GLY A 109 -18.89 -20.11 -3.62
CA GLY A 109 -20.08 -19.29 -3.90
C GLY A 109 -20.10 -18.62 -5.28
N MET A 110 -19.04 -18.77 -6.08
CA MET A 110 -18.93 -18.20 -7.43
C MET A 110 -19.39 -19.19 -8.52
N GLY A 111 -19.49 -18.69 -9.75
CA GLY A 111 -19.82 -19.49 -10.91
C GLY A 111 -18.71 -20.47 -11.32
N ARG A 112 -19.05 -21.45 -12.18
CA ARG A 112 -18.14 -22.49 -12.67
C ARG A 112 -16.87 -21.93 -13.32
N GLU A 113 -16.96 -20.80 -14.00
CA GLU A 113 -15.84 -20.15 -14.68
C GLU A 113 -14.72 -19.77 -13.71
N VAL A 114 -15.06 -19.21 -12.54
CA VAL A 114 -14.09 -18.86 -11.51
C VAL A 114 -13.39 -20.09 -10.92
N TYR A 115 -14.11 -21.22 -10.79
CA TYR A 115 -13.50 -22.50 -10.42
C TYR A 115 -12.52 -23.00 -11.48
N GLN A 116 -12.80 -22.74 -12.75
CA GLN A 116 -11.93 -23.11 -13.86
C GLN A 116 -10.65 -22.30 -13.85
N GLU A 117 -10.73 -20.98 -13.71
CA GLU A 117 -9.58 -20.07 -13.58
C GLU A 117 -8.72 -20.40 -12.36
N CYS A 118 -9.35 -20.72 -11.22
CA CYS A 118 -8.65 -21.16 -10.03
C CYS A 118 -7.90 -22.47 -10.26
N ALA A 119 -8.52 -23.45 -10.93
CA ALA A 119 -7.88 -24.72 -11.25
C ALA A 119 -6.71 -24.55 -12.25
N ASP A 120 -6.84 -23.69 -13.26
CA ASP A 120 -5.78 -23.38 -14.22
C ASP A 120 -4.57 -22.72 -13.50
N SER A 121 -4.83 -21.81 -12.58
CA SER A 121 -3.79 -21.19 -11.76
C SER A 121 -3.08 -22.19 -10.85
N ILE A 122 -3.81 -23.12 -10.26
CA ILE A 122 -3.22 -24.21 -9.47
C ILE A 122 -2.33 -25.09 -10.35
N GLU A 123 -2.84 -25.59 -11.50
CA GLU A 123 -2.09 -26.46 -12.40
C GLU A 123 -0.79 -25.82 -12.89
N LYS A 124 -0.80 -24.51 -13.12
CA LYS A 124 0.39 -23.76 -13.52
C LYS A 124 1.45 -23.70 -12.42
N ALA A 125 1.05 -23.60 -11.16
CA ALA A 125 1.96 -23.51 -10.02
C ALA A 125 2.56 -24.85 -9.62
N LEU A 126 1.84 -25.96 -9.79
CA LEU A 126 2.24 -27.26 -9.25
C LEU A 126 3.62 -27.82 -9.72
N PRO A 127 4.07 -27.62 -10.98
CA PRO A 127 5.40 -28.05 -11.38
C PRO A 127 6.52 -27.38 -10.58
N SER A 128 6.42 -26.07 -10.32
CA SER A 128 7.40 -25.33 -9.53
C SER A 128 7.39 -25.74 -8.06
N VAL A 129 6.20 -26.03 -7.52
CA VAL A 129 6.04 -26.60 -6.17
C VAL A 129 6.75 -27.93 -6.06
N LEU A 130 6.57 -28.83 -7.04
CA LEU A 130 7.20 -30.12 -7.04
C LEU A 130 8.72 -30.03 -7.13
N ALA A 131 9.24 -29.19 -8.02
CA ALA A 131 10.69 -28.93 -8.14
C ALA A 131 11.28 -28.41 -6.83
N PHE A 132 10.61 -27.49 -6.15
CA PHE A 132 11.05 -26.97 -4.85
C PHE A 132 11.10 -28.06 -3.75
N VAL A 133 10.08 -28.92 -3.69
CA VAL A 133 10.06 -30.04 -2.73
C VAL A 133 11.21 -31.00 -3.01
N GLU A 134 11.51 -31.32 -4.27
CA GLU A 134 12.61 -32.20 -4.66
C GLU A 134 13.99 -31.62 -4.32
N GLU A 135 14.20 -30.32 -4.56
CA GLU A 135 15.47 -29.66 -4.24
C GLU A 135 15.74 -29.62 -2.74
N THR A 136 14.73 -29.42 -1.93
CA THR A 136 14.87 -29.33 -0.47
C THR A 136 15.07 -30.70 0.18
N GLU A 137 14.50 -31.76 -0.35
CA GLU A 137 14.78 -33.14 0.13
C GLU A 137 16.21 -33.58 -0.16
N LEU A 138 16.78 -33.15 -1.28
CA LEU A 138 18.19 -33.44 -1.62
C LEU A 138 19.21 -32.72 -0.72
N ALA A 139 18.79 -31.62 -0.08
CA ALA A 139 19.62 -30.78 0.81
C ALA A 139 19.64 -31.25 2.27
N LEU A 140 18.78 -32.19 2.68
CA LEU A 140 18.73 -32.70 4.05
C LEU A 140 19.71 -33.91 4.20
N PRO A 141 20.76 -33.81 5.04
CA PRO A 141 21.59 -34.98 5.35
C PRO A 141 20.77 -35.98 6.18
N HIS A 142 20.82 -37.25 5.80
CA HIS A 142 20.25 -38.36 6.56
C HIS A 142 20.82 -38.38 7.99
N HIS A 143 20.02 -37.94 8.96
CA HIS A 143 20.39 -38.05 10.36
C HIS A 143 20.04 -39.43 10.92
N ALA A 144 21.07 -40.25 11.02
CA ALA A 144 21.13 -41.29 12.05
C ALA A 144 21.44 -40.63 13.40
N GLY A 145 20.73 -41.07 14.44
CA GLY A 145 20.65 -40.47 15.77
C GLY A 145 21.96 -40.06 16.45
N GLY A 146 21.87 -39.00 17.22
CA GLY A 146 22.95 -38.54 18.10
C GLY A 146 22.61 -37.26 18.81
N SER A 147 22.37 -37.36 20.12
CA SER A 147 22.25 -36.27 21.11
C SER A 147 23.49 -35.37 21.09
N LEU A 148 23.34 -34.06 21.06
CA LEU A 148 24.35 -33.11 21.51
C LEU A 148 23.75 -31.85 22.14
N ALA A 149 24.23 -31.57 23.33
CA ALA A 149 23.98 -30.40 24.17
C ALA A 149 24.80 -29.16 23.70
N PRO A 150 24.54 -27.96 24.23
CA PRO A 150 25.00 -26.69 23.64
C PRO A 150 26.39 -26.31 24.07
N ARG A 151 27.12 -25.63 23.18
CA ARG A 151 28.37 -24.93 23.55
C ARG A 151 28.39 -23.50 22.92
N ALA A 152 28.38 -22.53 23.82
CA ALA A 152 28.75 -21.16 23.52
C ALA A 152 30.25 -20.99 23.37
N THR A 153 30.71 -20.21 22.40
CA THR A 153 31.93 -19.38 22.54
C THR A 153 31.94 -18.26 21.49
N MET A 154 32.17 -17.06 21.98
CA MET A 154 32.52 -15.87 21.19
C MET A 154 33.91 -16.03 20.56
N GLY A 155 34.11 -15.41 19.40
CA GLY A 155 35.46 -15.21 18.87
C GLY A 155 35.53 -14.64 17.46
N ASN A 156 35.89 -13.36 17.40
CA ASN A 156 36.59 -12.64 16.32
C ASN A 156 36.13 -12.68 14.87
N MET A 157 35.79 -11.51 14.38
CA MET A 157 35.80 -11.15 12.96
C MET A 157 37.18 -11.25 12.33
N PRO A 158 37.27 -11.56 11.03
CA PRO A 158 38.02 -10.70 10.14
C PRO A 158 37.23 -10.24 8.90
N HIS A 159 37.53 -9.03 8.51
CA HIS A 159 37.14 -8.40 7.25
C HIS A 159 37.68 -9.23 6.05
N HIS A 160 36.78 -9.56 5.13
CA HIS A 160 37.13 -9.67 3.71
C HIS A 160 35.93 -9.21 2.87
N LEU A 161 36.13 -8.11 2.20
CA LEU A 161 35.34 -7.68 1.05
C LEU A 161 35.72 -8.59 -0.12
N GLU A 162 34.87 -9.49 -0.51
CA GLU A 162 34.92 -10.08 -1.84
C GLU A 162 33.63 -9.72 -2.60
N SER A 163 33.87 -9.10 -3.75
CA SER A 163 32.90 -8.74 -4.76
C SER A 163 32.33 -10.00 -5.41
N GLU A 164 31.05 -10.28 -5.21
CA GLU A 164 30.30 -11.13 -6.14
C GLU A 164 29.28 -10.28 -6.89
N ALA A 165 29.60 -10.11 -8.17
CA ALA A 165 28.68 -9.60 -9.17
C ALA A 165 27.73 -10.71 -9.60
N GLY A 166 26.43 -10.44 -9.54
CA GLY A 166 25.39 -11.22 -10.21
C GLY A 166 24.50 -11.98 -9.25
N ASP A 167 23.35 -11.37 -8.91
CA ASP A 167 22.07 -12.03 -9.10
C ASP A 167 20.89 -11.07 -8.85
N SER A 168 20.08 -10.94 -9.88
CA SER A 168 18.90 -10.09 -9.91
C SER A 168 17.69 -10.78 -9.23
N HIS A 169 17.72 -10.91 -7.90
CA HIS A 169 16.61 -11.48 -7.12
C HIS A 169 16.16 -10.55 -6.00
N HIS A 170 15.42 -9.49 -6.34
CA HIS A 170 15.03 -8.49 -5.33
C HIS A 170 13.54 -8.45 -4.96
N ALA A 171 12.68 -9.31 -5.47
CA ALA A 171 11.24 -9.22 -5.21
C ALA A 171 10.68 -10.19 -4.14
N GLY A 172 11.44 -11.20 -3.71
CA GLY A 172 10.99 -12.19 -2.72
C GLY A 172 11.66 -12.09 -1.34
N SER A 173 12.64 -11.20 -1.19
CA SER A 173 13.63 -11.24 -0.11
C SER A 173 13.44 -10.18 1.00
N LEU A 174 12.62 -9.14 0.79
CA LEU A 174 12.51 -8.02 1.75
C LEU A 174 12.04 -8.47 3.14
N GLY A 175 11.04 -9.32 3.23
CA GLY A 175 10.55 -9.83 4.51
C GLY A 175 11.57 -10.68 5.27
N ASN A 176 12.29 -11.54 4.58
CA ASN A 176 13.31 -12.41 5.19
C ASN A 176 14.57 -11.66 5.60
N ALA A 177 14.99 -10.65 4.84
CA ALA A 177 16.14 -9.83 5.19
C ALA A 177 15.88 -9.00 6.44
N LEU A 178 14.75 -8.28 6.48
CA LEU A 178 14.38 -7.46 7.63
C LEU A 178 14.22 -8.30 8.90
N ARG A 179 13.55 -9.43 8.82
CA ARG A 179 13.37 -10.34 9.96
C ARG A 179 14.68 -10.84 10.56
N LYS A 180 15.70 -11.07 9.71
CA LYS A 180 17.03 -11.52 10.16
C LYS A 180 17.88 -10.40 10.74
N VAL A 181 17.77 -9.21 10.19
CA VAL A 181 18.62 -8.05 10.54
C VAL A 181 18.01 -7.26 11.70
N ASP A 182 16.70 -7.06 11.69
CA ASP A 182 15.97 -6.27 12.68
C ASP A 182 14.60 -6.91 12.97
N PRO A 183 14.57 -7.94 13.83
CA PRO A 183 13.32 -8.62 14.19
C PRO A 183 12.33 -7.72 14.92
N GLU A 184 12.78 -6.72 15.67
CA GLU A 184 11.88 -5.80 16.41
C GLU A 184 11.07 -4.95 15.44
N ILE A 185 11.69 -4.40 14.41
CA ILE A 185 10.99 -3.66 13.34
C ILE A 185 10.11 -4.58 12.52
N PHE A 186 10.56 -5.80 12.22
CA PHE A 186 9.74 -6.77 11.51
C PHE A 186 8.46 -7.09 12.27
N ASP A 187 8.55 -7.37 13.58
CA ASP A 187 7.40 -7.68 14.43
C ASP A 187 6.45 -6.49 14.55
N ALA A 188 6.97 -5.26 14.61
CA ALA A 188 6.15 -4.04 14.62
C ALA A 188 5.36 -3.88 13.32
N ILE A 189 5.96 -4.16 12.16
CA ILE A 189 5.27 -4.11 10.86
C ILE A 189 4.17 -5.17 10.79
N VAL A 190 4.45 -6.39 11.24
CA VAL A 190 3.45 -7.48 11.29
C VAL A 190 2.28 -7.13 12.22
N ALA A 191 2.57 -6.51 13.38
CA ALA A 191 1.54 -6.06 14.31
C ALA A 191 0.67 -4.95 13.69
N GLU A 192 1.27 -3.99 12.96
CA GLU A 192 0.54 -2.93 12.26
C GLU A 192 -0.32 -3.48 11.11
N GLU A 193 0.18 -4.42 10.31
CA GLU A 193 -0.63 -5.09 9.29
C GLU A 193 -1.85 -5.78 9.90
N ARG A 194 -1.67 -6.44 11.06
CA ARG A 194 -2.78 -7.04 11.79
C ARG A 194 -3.79 -5.98 12.24
N ARG A 195 -3.32 -4.89 12.85
CA ARG A 195 -4.17 -3.78 13.28
C ARG A 195 -5.03 -3.26 12.12
N GLN A 196 -4.42 -3.04 10.96
CA GLN A 196 -5.12 -2.56 9.76
C GLN A 196 -6.19 -3.53 9.24
N ARG A 197 -6.03 -4.84 9.45
CA ARG A 197 -7.01 -5.85 9.03
C ARG A 197 -8.14 -6.05 10.04
N GLU A 198 -7.82 -5.96 11.33
CA GLU A 198 -8.76 -6.31 12.40
C GLU A 198 -9.58 -5.13 12.90
N ASN A 199 -9.13 -3.91 12.67
CA ASN A 199 -9.80 -2.70 13.14
C ASN A 199 -10.47 -1.94 11.99
N ILE A 200 -11.62 -1.34 12.30
CA ILE A 200 -12.29 -0.40 11.40
C ILE A 200 -11.58 0.95 11.51
N GLU A 201 -11.04 1.44 10.38
CA GLU A 201 -10.39 2.73 10.33
C GLU A 201 -11.45 3.85 10.25
N LEU A 202 -11.44 4.77 11.22
CA LEU A 202 -12.37 5.90 11.30
C LEU A 202 -11.68 7.26 11.13
N ILE A 203 -10.37 7.29 10.89
CA ILE A 203 -9.65 8.52 10.60
C ILE A 203 -9.84 8.86 9.13
N ALA A 204 -10.57 9.94 8.86
CA ALA A 204 -10.99 10.34 7.51
C ALA A 204 -9.84 10.56 6.51
N SER A 205 -8.63 10.80 7.00
CA SER A 205 -7.43 10.98 6.18
C SER A 205 -6.63 9.71 5.93
N GLU A 206 -7.01 8.57 6.51
CA GLU A 206 -6.32 7.30 6.31
C GLU A 206 -6.94 6.50 5.17
N ASN A 207 -6.09 5.86 4.39
CA ASN A 207 -6.48 4.97 3.30
C ASN A 207 -5.38 3.93 3.09
N PHE A 208 -5.77 2.77 2.57
CA PHE A 208 -4.86 1.66 2.31
C PHE A 208 -4.30 1.75 0.89
N THR A 209 -3.00 1.91 0.78
CA THR A 209 -2.31 1.91 -0.51
C THR A 209 -2.17 0.49 -1.08
N SER A 210 -1.91 0.38 -2.38
CA SER A 210 -1.70 -0.93 -3.00
C SER A 210 -0.29 -1.46 -2.70
N ARG A 211 -0.14 -2.79 -2.78
CA ARG A 211 1.17 -3.43 -2.67
C ARG A 211 2.18 -2.89 -3.69
N ALA A 212 1.75 -2.64 -4.93
CA ALA A 212 2.60 -2.07 -5.97
C ALA A 212 3.18 -0.70 -5.59
N VAL A 213 2.41 0.15 -4.90
CA VAL A 213 2.90 1.43 -4.38
C VAL A 213 3.94 1.21 -3.28
N MET A 214 3.71 0.27 -2.36
CA MET A 214 4.67 -0.07 -1.30
C MET A 214 5.97 -0.64 -1.88
N GLU A 215 5.90 -1.51 -2.87
CA GLU A 215 7.06 -2.07 -3.58
C GLU A 215 7.87 -0.98 -4.29
N ALA A 216 7.21 -0.05 -4.98
CA ALA A 216 7.89 1.06 -5.63
C ALA A 216 8.58 1.99 -4.62
N GLN A 217 7.94 2.27 -3.48
CA GLN A 217 8.47 3.12 -2.42
C GLN A 217 9.68 2.49 -1.71
N GLY A 218 9.67 1.17 -1.49
CA GLY A 218 10.76 0.40 -0.89
C GLY A 218 11.82 -0.10 -1.89
N SER A 219 11.84 0.42 -3.10
CA SER A 219 12.76 -0.01 -4.16
C SER A 219 14.17 0.62 -4.05
N CYS A 220 15.06 0.20 -4.96
CA CYS A 220 16.42 0.75 -5.07
C CYS A 220 16.46 2.27 -5.39
N LEU A 221 15.35 2.87 -5.80
CA LEU A 221 15.23 4.32 -5.97
C LEU A 221 15.54 5.09 -4.69
N THR A 222 15.34 4.46 -3.53
CA THR A 222 15.69 5.00 -2.20
C THR A 222 17.17 5.35 -2.06
N ASN A 223 18.07 4.70 -2.83
CA ASN A 223 19.51 4.93 -2.78
C ASN A 223 19.96 6.15 -3.57
N LYS A 224 19.07 6.70 -4.45
CA LYS A 224 19.48 7.73 -5.40
C LYS A 224 19.23 9.13 -4.87
N TYR A 225 20.31 9.87 -4.73
CA TYR A 225 20.30 11.29 -4.45
C TYR A 225 20.01 12.08 -5.75
N ALA A 226 18.89 12.89 -5.77
CA ALA A 226 18.36 13.51 -6.99
C ALA A 226 17.91 14.96 -6.78
N GLU A 227 18.76 15.80 -6.19
CA GLU A 227 18.49 17.23 -6.04
C GLU A 227 18.32 17.92 -7.40
N GLY A 228 17.42 18.87 -7.46
CA GLY A 228 17.03 19.58 -8.67
C GLY A 228 15.76 18.97 -9.27
N TYR A 229 15.58 19.14 -10.58
CA TYR A 229 14.38 18.71 -11.31
C TYR A 229 14.74 17.81 -12.50
N PRO A 230 13.81 17.05 -13.09
CA PRO A 230 14.07 16.24 -14.26
C PRO A 230 14.81 17.01 -15.35
N GLY A 231 15.93 16.46 -15.83
CA GLY A 231 16.82 17.10 -16.81
C GLY A 231 17.66 18.28 -16.28
N LYS A 232 17.51 18.67 -15.02
CA LYS A 232 18.24 19.77 -14.36
C LYS A 232 18.68 19.36 -12.96
N ARG A 233 19.45 18.28 -12.85
CA ARG A 233 19.95 17.75 -11.59
C ARG A 233 21.30 18.31 -11.22
N TRP A 234 21.56 18.36 -9.91
CA TRP A 234 22.88 18.73 -9.39
C TRP A 234 23.88 17.57 -9.47
N TYR A 235 23.40 16.33 -9.59
CA TYR A 235 24.22 15.11 -9.61
C TYR A 235 23.95 14.27 -10.85
N GLY A 236 24.96 13.50 -11.28
CA GLY A 236 24.82 12.53 -12.37
C GLY A 236 24.06 11.27 -11.97
N GLY A 237 23.75 10.43 -12.95
CA GLY A 237 23.08 9.12 -12.73
C GLY A 237 21.60 9.23 -12.37
N CYS A 238 20.92 10.30 -12.80
CA CYS A 238 19.52 10.56 -12.47
C CYS A 238 18.55 10.15 -13.57
N GLU A 239 19.01 9.50 -14.62
CA GLU A 239 18.24 9.20 -15.84
C GLU A 239 16.95 8.42 -15.51
N ASN A 240 17.04 7.43 -14.60
CA ASN A 240 15.90 6.60 -14.23
C ASN A 240 14.95 7.30 -13.23
N VAL A 241 15.48 8.04 -12.26
CA VAL A 241 14.63 8.81 -11.33
C VAL A 241 13.94 9.97 -12.03
N ASP A 242 14.55 10.54 -13.06
CA ASP A 242 13.93 11.55 -13.93
C ASP A 242 12.69 11.00 -14.62
N VAL A 243 12.76 9.77 -15.14
CA VAL A 243 11.58 9.09 -15.73
C VAL A 243 10.47 8.94 -14.72
N VAL A 244 10.78 8.51 -13.49
CA VAL A 244 9.77 8.30 -12.44
C VAL A 244 9.12 9.61 -12.02
N GLU A 245 9.91 10.66 -11.80
CA GLU A 245 9.40 11.97 -11.41
C GLU A 245 8.58 12.60 -12.56
N GLN A 246 9.06 12.52 -13.80
CA GLN A 246 8.32 13.02 -14.95
C GLN A 246 6.98 12.31 -15.15
N LEU A 247 6.94 10.98 -14.99
CA LEU A 247 5.68 10.22 -15.03
C LEU A 247 4.70 10.67 -13.95
N ALA A 248 5.18 10.95 -12.75
CA ALA A 248 4.33 11.46 -11.65
C ALA A 248 3.75 12.84 -12.00
N ILE A 249 4.58 13.75 -12.52
CA ILE A 249 4.16 15.08 -12.99
C ILE A 249 3.11 14.97 -14.09
N ASP A 250 3.37 14.18 -15.13
CA ASP A 250 2.48 14.06 -16.29
C ASP A 250 1.13 13.42 -15.91
N ARG A 251 1.15 12.42 -15.04
CA ARG A 251 -0.06 11.77 -14.53
C ARG A 251 -0.87 12.72 -13.67
N ALA A 252 -0.26 13.49 -12.77
CA ALA A 252 -0.95 14.48 -11.97
C ALA A 252 -1.55 15.61 -12.83
N LYS A 253 -0.82 16.10 -13.83
CA LYS A 253 -1.37 17.04 -14.84
C LYS A 253 -2.59 16.47 -15.53
N LYS A 254 -2.53 15.22 -15.96
CA LYS A 254 -3.66 14.58 -16.66
C LYS A 254 -4.88 14.38 -15.75
N ILE A 255 -4.66 13.96 -14.50
CA ILE A 255 -5.75 13.68 -13.55
C ILE A 255 -6.49 14.96 -13.16
N PHE A 256 -5.74 16.05 -12.92
CA PHE A 256 -6.32 17.29 -12.37
C PHE A 256 -6.51 18.40 -13.41
N GLY A 257 -6.03 18.24 -14.63
CA GLY A 257 -6.08 19.27 -15.67
C GLY A 257 -5.20 20.48 -15.34
N ALA A 258 -4.07 20.27 -14.65
CA ALA A 258 -3.18 21.34 -14.21
C ALA A 258 -2.11 21.65 -15.26
N ASP A 259 -1.76 22.94 -15.43
CA ASP A 259 -0.68 23.38 -16.35
C ASP A 259 0.70 23.02 -15.80
N HIS A 260 0.91 23.16 -14.50
CA HIS A 260 2.15 22.88 -13.80
C HIS A 260 1.89 21.99 -12.59
N VAL A 261 2.82 21.06 -12.31
CA VAL A 261 2.78 20.19 -11.14
C VAL A 261 4.18 20.04 -10.56
N ASN A 262 4.28 20.11 -9.25
CA ASN A 262 5.46 19.72 -8.47
C ASN A 262 5.09 18.55 -7.57
N VAL A 263 5.84 17.46 -7.65
CA VAL A 263 5.58 16.21 -6.91
C VAL A 263 6.64 15.92 -5.83
N GLN A 264 7.52 16.88 -5.54
CA GLN A 264 8.63 16.70 -4.61
C GLN A 264 8.29 16.88 -3.13
N PRO A 265 7.22 17.59 -2.71
CA PRO A 265 6.91 17.72 -1.30
C PRO A 265 6.68 16.35 -0.63
N HIS A 266 7.24 16.16 0.56
CA HIS A 266 7.12 14.91 1.31
C HIS A 266 5.78 14.79 2.08
N SER A 267 5.03 15.89 2.16
CA SER A 267 3.73 15.95 2.83
C SER A 267 2.91 17.13 2.35
N GLY A 268 1.59 17.12 2.60
CA GLY A 268 0.72 18.28 2.35
C GLY A 268 1.15 19.54 3.13
N ALA A 269 1.65 19.38 4.36
CA ALA A 269 2.17 20.51 5.12
C ALA A 269 3.39 21.16 4.44
N GLN A 270 4.27 20.36 3.85
CA GLN A 270 5.42 20.88 3.10
C GLN A 270 4.99 21.51 1.77
N ALA A 271 4.02 20.92 1.07
CA ALA A 271 3.45 21.52 -0.14
C ALA A 271 2.80 22.89 0.17
N ASN A 272 2.02 22.99 1.24
CA ASN A 272 1.42 24.24 1.70
C ASN A 272 2.50 25.26 2.06
N MET A 273 3.53 24.85 2.81
CA MET A 273 4.67 25.72 3.16
C MET A 273 5.36 26.27 1.90
N ALA A 274 5.58 25.43 0.90
CA ALA A 274 6.19 25.85 -0.36
C ALA A 274 5.36 26.93 -1.07
N VAL A 275 4.03 26.79 -1.10
CA VAL A 275 3.13 27.82 -1.66
C VAL A 275 3.26 29.12 -0.90
N TYR A 276 3.17 29.10 0.42
CA TYR A 276 3.30 30.32 1.24
C TYR A 276 4.63 31.03 1.00
N PHE A 277 5.76 30.30 1.05
CA PHE A 277 7.08 30.90 0.87
C PHE A 277 7.34 31.41 -0.56
N ALA A 278 6.73 30.77 -1.57
CA ALA A 278 6.89 31.20 -2.96
C ALA A 278 6.02 32.44 -3.28
N ALA A 279 4.85 32.57 -2.64
CA ALA A 279 3.81 33.49 -3.07
C ALA A 279 3.68 34.74 -2.21
N ILE A 280 4.01 34.69 -0.91
CA ILE A 280 3.85 35.79 0.04
C ILE A 280 5.04 35.88 0.99
N LYS A 281 5.13 36.97 1.76
CA LYS A 281 6.24 37.23 2.68
C LYS A 281 5.82 37.06 4.14
N PRO A 282 6.73 36.66 5.05
CA PRO A 282 6.46 36.71 6.49
C PRO A 282 5.92 38.06 6.92
N GLY A 283 4.87 38.09 7.73
CA GLY A 283 4.12 39.27 8.15
C GLY A 283 2.97 39.68 7.27
N ASP A 284 2.85 39.12 6.06
CA ASP A 284 1.67 39.38 5.20
C ASP A 284 0.38 38.86 5.86
N ARG A 285 -0.73 39.51 5.53
CA ARG A 285 -2.05 39.12 6.01
C ARG A 285 -2.58 37.95 5.18
N ILE A 286 -3.12 36.97 5.85
CA ILE A 286 -3.81 35.83 5.23
C ILE A 286 -5.22 35.67 5.82
N LEU A 287 -6.17 35.29 4.98
CA LEU A 287 -7.55 35.01 5.36
C LEU A 287 -7.82 33.54 5.11
N THR A 288 -8.11 32.79 6.17
CA THR A 288 -8.08 31.32 6.13
C THR A 288 -9.26 30.72 6.87
N MET A 289 -9.63 29.48 6.55
CA MET A 289 -10.68 28.77 7.27
C MET A 289 -10.25 28.38 8.68
N ASN A 290 -11.12 28.64 9.66
CA ASN A 290 -10.89 28.27 11.05
C ASN A 290 -10.77 26.74 11.22
N LEU A 291 -9.81 26.29 12.03
CA LEU A 291 -9.60 24.87 12.33
C LEU A 291 -10.87 24.23 12.92
N ALA A 292 -11.56 24.92 13.85
CA ALA A 292 -12.76 24.43 14.50
C ALA A 292 -13.96 24.29 13.53
N HIS A 293 -13.89 24.93 12.36
CA HIS A 293 -14.92 24.89 11.32
C HIS A 293 -14.52 24.02 10.12
N GLY A 294 -13.50 23.18 10.30
CA GLY A 294 -13.06 22.22 9.30
C GLY A 294 -11.77 22.58 8.56
N GLY A 295 -11.08 23.66 8.91
CA GLY A 295 -9.77 24.02 8.36
C GLY A 295 -8.67 23.01 8.70
N HIS A 296 -7.45 23.33 8.31
CA HIS A 296 -6.26 22.51 8.60
C HIS A 296 -5.26 23.31 9.45
N LEU A 297 -4.36 22.62 10.18
CA LEU A 297 -3.32 23.27 10.99
C LEU A 297 -2.47 24.24 10.16
N THR A 298 -2.14 23.91 8.92
CA THR A 298 -1.36 24.76 8.01
C THR A 298 -2.12 25.96 7.47
N HIS A 299 -3.38 26.14 7.87
CA HIS A 299 -4.21 27.29 7.51
C HIS A 299 -4.21 28.35 8.62
N GLY A 300 -3.03 28.65 9.18
CA GLY A 300 -2.88 29.76 10.13
C GLY A 300 -3.05 29.41 11.61
N HIS A 301 -3.05 28.12 11.97
CA HIS A 301 -3.13 27.74 13.38
C HIS A 301 -1.86 28.21 14.15
N PRO A 302 -1.98 28.79 15.36
CA PRO A 302 -0.85 29.38 16.11
C PRO A 302 0.31 28.40 16.39
N ALA A 303 0.01 27.11 16.53
CA ALA A 303 1.05 26.07 16.74
C ALA A 303 1.83 25.71 15.46
N ASN A 304 1.36 26.15 14.28
CA ASN A 304 1.95 25.85 12.98
C ASN A 304 2.80 27.01 12.46
N PHE A 305 3.69 26.74 11.47
CA PHE A 305 4.50 27.77 10.82
C PHE A 305 3.64 28.91 10.27
N SER A 306 2.48 28.60 9.69
CA SER A 306 1.60 29.58 9.07
C SER A 306 1.04 30.58 10.07
N GLY A 307 0.68 30.15 11.28
CA GLY A 307 0.23 31.04 12.34
C GLY A 307 1.36 31.81 13.04
N LYS A 308 2.62 31.35 12.90
CA LYS A 308 3.79 32.03 13.47
C LYS A 308 4.38 33.08 12.55
N LEU A 309 4.26 32.90 11.24
CA LEU A 309 4.91 33.74 10.24
C LEU A 309 4.00 34.79 9.62
N TYR A 310 2.68 34.58 9.63
CA TYR A 310 1.72 35.44 8.94
C TYR A 310 0.71 36.08 9.90
N ALA A 311 0.16 37.23 9.51
CA ALA A 311 -0.95 37.87 10.21
C ALA A 311 -2.26 37.22 9.80
N VAL A 312 -2.78 36.33 10.65
CA VAL A 312 -3.89 35.44 10.34
C VAL A 312 -5.23 36.04 10.74
N THR A 313 -6.19 36.04 9.84
CA THR A 313 -7.61 36.23 10.11
C THR A 313 -8.37 34.98 9.68
N HIS A 314 -9.31 34.52 10.50
CA HIS A 314 -10.09 33.32 10.20
C HIS A 314 -11.51 33.66 9.78
N TYR A 315 -12.00 32.99 8.73
CA TYR A 315 -13.42 32.89 8.43
C TYR A 315 -13.93 31.49 8.86
N GLY A 316 -15.25 31.34 8.91
CA GLY A 316 -15.87 30.10 9.34
C GLY A 316 -17.16 29.83 8.62
N VAL A 317 -17.97 28.96 9.23
CA VAL A 317 -19.31 28.64 8.79
C VAL A 317 -20.34 29.47 9.59
N ASP A 318 -21.45 29.77 8.96
CA ASP A 318 -22.60 30.35 9.63
C ASP A 318 -23.20 29.35 10.63
N GLN A 319 -23.60 29.85 11.80
CA GLN A 319 -24.02 28.98 12.91
C GLN A 319 -25.37 28.28 12.64
N GLN A 320 -26.25 28.85 11.81
CA GLN A 320 -27.56 28.29 11.55
C GLN A 320 -27.56 27.32 10.36
N THR A 321 -26.81 27.67 9.32
CA THR A 321 -26.79 26.92 8.06
C THR A 321 -25.63 25.89 8.02
N GLU A 322 -24.64 26.05 8.88
CA GLU A 322 -23.39 25.25 8.89
C GLU A 322 -22.65 25.31 7.53
N GLN A 323 -22.88 26.40 6.76
CA GLN A 323 -22.22 26.62 5.48
C GLN A 323 -21.34 27.87 5.54
N ILE A 324 -20.35 27.96 4.65
CA ILE A 324 -19.55 29.16 4.50
C ILE A 324 -20.44 30.32 4.02
N ASP A 325 -20.46 31.41 4.78
CA ASP A 325 -21.07 32.66 4.35
C ASP A 325 -20.12 33.42 3.42
N TYR A 326 -20.30 33.22 2.11
CA TYR A 326 -19.45 33.85 1.10
C TYR A 326 -19.59 35.36 1.03
N ASP A 327 -20.77 35.91 1.38
CA ASP A 327 -20.97 37.36 1.40
C ASP A 327 -20.31 38.00 2.64
N GLY A 328 -20.39 37.34 3.78
CA GLY A 328 -19.60 37.68 4.96
C GLY A 328 -18.10 37.57 4.73
N LEU A 329 -17.65 36.51 4.05
CA LEU A 329 -16.26 36.35 3.65
C LEU A 329 -15.76 37.47 2.72
N ALA A 330 -16.61 37.91 1.76
CA ALA A 330 -16.27 39.02 0.87
C ALA A 330 -16.06 40.32 1.65
N LYS A 331 -16.97 40.67 2.58
CA LYS A 331 -16.84 41.86 3.45
C LYS A 331 -15.56 41.76 4.31
N GLN A 332 -15.30 40.60 4.90
CA GLN A 332 -14.10 40.37 5.71
C GLN A 332 -12.85 40.53 4.85
N ALA A 333 -12.83 40.04 3.62
CA ALA A 333 -11.72 40.21 2.69
C ALA A 333 -11.43 41.66 2.34
N GLU A 334 -12.49 42.47 2.15
CA GLU A 334 -12.39 43.91 1.93
C GLU A 334 -11.79 44.67 3.12
N GLU A 335 -12.16 44.29 4.34
CA GLU A 335 -11.63 44.88 5.58
C GLU A 335 -10.17 44.45 5.83
N VAL A 336 -9.86 43.14 5.69
CA VAL A 336 -8.55 42.59 5.99
C VAL A 336 -7.53 42.92 4.90
N ARG A 337 -7.94 43.00 3.62
CA ARG A 337 -7.04 43.14 2.48
C ARG A 337 -5.90 42.11 2.53
N PRO A 338 -6.18 40.80 2.54
CA PRO A 338 -5.17 39.78 2.65
C PRO A 338 -4.31 39.69 1.38
N ALA A 339 -3.07 39.29 1.50
CA ALA A 339 -2.22 38.91 0.37
C ALA A 339 -2.66 37.55 -0.22
N MET A 340 -3.23 36.69 0.61
CA MET A 340 -3.71 35.36 0.21
C MET A 340 -4.98 34.96 0.97
N ILE A 341 -5.93 34.40 0.23
CA ILE A 341 -7.09 33.68 0.78
C ILE A 341 -6.83 32.20 0.62
N THR A 342 -6.88 31.47 1.72
CA THR A 342 -6.71 30.01 1.72
C THR A 342 -8.05 29.33 2.01
N ALA A 343 -8.46 28.40 1.14
CA ALA A 343 -9.59 27.54 1.36
C ALA A 343 -9.18 26.06 1.22
N GLY A 344 -10.00 25.19 1.75
CA GLY A 344 -9.75 23.77 1.85
C GLY A 344 -10.09 23.31 3.25
N ALA A 345 -10.55 22.09 3.37
CA ALA A 345 -11.10 21.64 4.63
C ALA A 345 -10.80 20.17 4.87
N SER A 346 -10.42 19.88 6.10
CA SER A 346 -10.27 18.51 6.58
C SER A 346 -11.59 17.88 7.00
N ALA A 347 -12.56 18.71 7.42
CA ALA A 347 -13.82 18.25 8.00
C ALA A 347 -15.05 19.13 7.61
N TYR A 348 -15.08 19.61 6.39
CA TYR A 348 -16.22 20.36 5.85
C TYR A 348 -16.93 19.50 4.78
N PRO A 349 -18.12 18.94 5.07
CA PRO A 349 -18.77 17.93 4.21
C PRO A 349 -19.62 18.52 3.08
N ARG A 350 -19.42 19.78 2.73
CA ARG A 350 -20.15 20.49 1.67
C ARG A 350 -19.22 20.83 0.52
N PHE A 351 -19.77 21.11 -0.64
CA PHE A 351 -19.01 21.64 -1.77
C PHE A 351 -18.49 23.06 -1.46
N LEU A 352 -17.26 23.31 -1.89
CA LEU A 352 -16.69 24.64 -1.89
C LEU A 352 -17.01 25.32 -3.21
N ASP A 353 -17.52 26.57 -3.16
CA ASP A 353 -17.78 27.39 -4.35
C ASP A 353 -16.48 28.08 -4.79
N PHE A 354 -15.66 27.36 -5.56
CA PHE A 354 -14.38 27.86 -6.06
C PHE A 354 -14.50 29.08 -6.96
N PRO A 355 -15.48 29.17 -7.89
CA PRO A 355 -15.75 30.41 -8.63
C PRO A 355 -16.00 31.62 -7.72
N ARG A 356 -16.80 31.46 -6.67
CA ARG A 356 -17.12 32.56 -5.74
C ARG A 356 -15.88 32.94 -4.91
N LEU A 357 -15.12 31.98 -4.43
CA LEU A 357 -13.84 32.24 -3.75
C LEU A 357 -12.86 33.00 -4.64
N ARG A 358 -12.78 32.64 -5.93
CA ARG A 358 -11.94 33.37 -6.89
C ARG A 358 -12.40 34.80 -7.09
N GLN A 359 -13.71 35.07 -7.24
CA GLN A 359 -14.25 36.41 -7.36
C GLN A 359 -13.90 37.26 -6.12
N ILE A 360 -14.03 36.69 -4.92
CA ILE A 360 -13.69 37.39 -3.68
C ILE A 360 -12.18 37.75 -3.65
N ALA A 361 -11.34 36.80 -4.01
CA ALA A 361 -9.88 37.02 -4.03
C ALA A 361 -9.50 38.11 -5.04
N ASP A 362 -10.06 38.06 -6.27
CA ASP A 362 -9.81 39.04 -7.31
C ASP A 362 -10.28 40.46 -6.91
N ALA A 363 -11.42 40.57 -6.24
CA ALA A 363 -11.97 41.86 -5.79
C ALA A 363 -11.03 42.60 -4.82
N VAL A 364 -10.18 41.90 -4.09
CA VAL A 364 -9.25 42.49 -3.13
C VAL A 364 -7.79 42.39 -3.57
N GLY A 365 -7.53 41.82 -4.74
CA GLY A 365 -6.16 41.59 -5.28
C GLY A 365 -5.39 40.52 -4.51
N ALA A 366 -6.06 39.58 -3.86
CA ALA A 366 -5.46 38.48 -3.13
C ALA A 366 -5.17 37.28 -4.04
N LEU A 367 -4.16 36.50 -3.70
CA LEU A 367 -3.97 35.18 -4.29
C LEU A 367 -4.98 34.19 -3.69
N LEU A 368 -5.55 33.31 -4.52
CA LEU A 368 -6.38 32.20 -4.05
C LEU A 368 -5.55 30.92 -4.00
N PHE A 369 -5.47 30.34 -2.83
CA PHE A 369 -4.80 29.06 -2.56
C PHE A 369 -5.81 28.04 -2.04
N ILE A 370 -5.89 26.86 -2.68
CA ILE A 370 -6.80 25.78 -2.30
C ILE A 370 -6.02 24.52 -1.91
N ASP A 371 -6.25 24.05 -0.70
CA ASP A 371 -5.79 22.74 -0.23
C ASP A 371 -6.93 21.71 -0.42
N MET A 372 -6.81 20.87 -1.46
CA MET A 372 -7.83 19.86 -1.76
C MET A 372 -7.48 18.46 -1.21
N ALA A 373 -6.55 18.34 -0.27
CA ALA A 373 -6.00 17.06 0.17
C ALA A 373 -7.07 16.02 0.56
N HIS A 374 -8.14 16.42 1.23
CA HIS A 374 -9.22 15.50 1.63
C HIS A 374 -10.19 15.14 0.50
N ILE A 375 -10.36 16.01 -0.48
CA ILE A 375 -11.31 15.83 -1.58
C ILE A 375 -10.65 15.44 -2.91
N ALA A 376 -9.33 15.34 -2.96
CA ALA A 376 -8.58 15.13 -4.21
C ALA A 376 -9.03 13.89 -4.99
N GLY A 377 -9.34 12.79 -4.30
CA GLY A 377 -9.87 11.59 -4.93
C GLY A 377 -11.26 11.79 -5.54
N LEU A 378 -12.11 12.59 -4.89
CA LEU A 378 -13.44 12.95 -5.41
C LEU A 378 -13.32 13.88 -6.62
N VAL A 379 -12.38 14.84 -6.58
CA VAL A 379 -12.08 15.72 -7.73
C VAL A 379 -11.56 14.89 -8.91
N ALA A 380 -10.64 13.97 -8.66
CA ALA A 380 -10.09 13.08 -9.69
C ALA A 380 -11.18 12.15 -10.30
N GLY A 381 -12.15 11.73 -9.48
CA GLY A 381 -13.29 10.90 -9.89
C GLY A 381 -14.44 11.68 -10.53
N GLY A 382 -14.39 13.02 -10.54
CA GLY A 382 -15.47 13.86 -11.07
C GLY A 382 -16.67 14.05 -10.13
N GLU A 383 -16.58 13.58 -8.88
CA GLU A 383 -17.66 13.65 -7.88
C GLU A 383 -17.63 14.95 -7.04
N HIS A 384 -16.58 15.76 -7.18
CA HIS A 384 -16.46 17.09 -6.57
C HIS A 384 -15.91 18.07 -7.60
N PRO A 385 -16.40 19.33 -7.64
CA PRO A 385 -15.83 20.36 -8.51
C PRO A 385 -14.33 20.51 -8.33
N SER A 386 -13.62 20.76 -9.44
CA SER A 386 -12.16 20.97 -9.40
C SER A 386 -11.82 22.41 -9.02
N PRO A 387 -10.90 22.65 -8.07
CA PRO A 387 -10.39 23.98 -7.78
C PRO A 387 -9.39 24.49 -8.83
N VAL A 388 -8.81 23.61 -9.63
CA VAL A 388 -7.67 23.92 -10.54
C VAL A 388 -7.99 25.06 -11.52
N PRO A 389 -9.16 25.15 -12.15
CA PRO A 389 -9.47 26.26 -13.06
C PRO A 389 -9.65 27.63 -12.36
N HIS A 390 -9.80 27.64 -11.02
CA HIS A 390 -10.19 28.82 -10.26
C HIS A 390 -9.09 29.36 -9.34
N ALA A 391 -8.19 28.49 -8.86
CA ALA A 391 -7.17 28.87 -7.90
C ALA A 391 -5.82 29.24 -8.57
N HIS A 392 -5.04 30.10 -7.92
CA HIS A 392 -3.68 30.38 -8.31
C HIS A 392 -2.73 29.24 -7.93
N PHE A 393 -2.98 28.64 -6.78
CA PHE A 393 -2.25 27.49 -6.26
C PHE A 393 -3.25 26.44 -5.74
N VAL A 394 -2.94 25.18 -6.02
CA VAL A 394 -3.69 24.03 -5.49
C VAL A 394 -2.69 23.05 -4.91
N THR A 395 -2.91 22.60 -3.70
CA THR A 395 -2.13 21.53 -3.09
C THR A 395 -3.00 20.31 -2.79
N THR A 396 -2.34 19.18 -2.72
CA THR A 396 -2.97 17.93 -2.27
C THR A 396 -1.96 17.07 -1.54
N THR A 397 -2.42 15.94 -1.03
CA THR A 397 -1.59 14.83 -0.58
C THR A 397 -1.84 13.62 -1.47
N THR A 398 -0.86 12.75 -1.58
CA THR A 398 -1.01 11.50 -2.33
C THR A 398 -1.61 10.36 -1.50
N HIS A 399 -1.49 10.40 -0.17
CA HIS A 399 -1.77 9.30 0.76
C HIS A 399 -3.14 9.30 1.43
N LYS A 400 -4.05 10.22 1.07
CA LYS A 400 -5.44 10.28 1.59
C LYS A 400 -6.40 9.61 0.60
N SER A 401 -7.41 10.34 0.11
CA SER A 401 -8.37 9.82 -0.88
C SER A 401 -7.73 9.40 -2.21
N MET A 402 -6.53 9.89 -2.53
CA MET A 402 -5.75 9.45 -3.70
C MET A 402 -5.13 8.05 -3.54
N ARG A 403 -5.08 7.50 -2.32
CA ARG A 403 -4.61 6.13 -2.05
C ARG A 403 -3.18 5.83 -2.52
N GLY A 404 -2.33 6.85 -2.52
CA GLY A 404 -0.92 6.78 -2.92
C GLY A 404 0.06 6.68 -1.74
N PRO A 405 1.37 6.81 -2.02
CA PRO A 405 2.39 6.85 -0.99
C PRO A 405 2.31 8.14 -0.17
N ARG A 406 3.01 8.22 0.97
CA ARG A 406 3.17 9.45 1.72
C ARG A 406 3.88 10.50 0.87
N GLY A 407 3.22 11.66 0.63
CA GLY A 407 3.73 12.75 -0.19
C GLY A 407 2.72 13.86 -0.39
N GLY A 408 3.08 14.87 -1.11
CA GLY A 408 2.24 16.01 -1.47
C GLY A 408 2.61 16.59 -2.82
#